data_a9a133119e58a7ede73b6c60816f92c3
#
_entry.id   a9a133119e58a7ede73b6c60816f92c3
#
_cell.length_a   1.000
_cell.length_b   1.000
_cell.length_c   1.000
_cell.angle_alpha   90.00
_cell.angle_beta   90.00
_cell.angle_gamma   90.00
#
_symmetry.space_group_name_H-M   'P 1'
#
loop_
_entity.id
_entity.type
_entity.pdbx_description
1 polymer ?
#
loop_
_entity_poly.entity_id
_entity_poly.type
_entity_poly.pdbx_seq_one_letter_code
_entity_poly.pdbx_strand_id
1 'polypeptide(L)'
;MFHEHKSAVLFFSAGKDSLALLLLMQPYWDRITVVWSNPGNPHAETSAYMGRIRELVPHFAEVRGDQPAWIKRNGWPVDVVPVTASLEGAIGAGTPPVPMVSFMRCCSANLWDPMRRYIAANPASLVIMGQRQGESLRNRMRDAEVSVIDGVTYWQPLHLWTADQVVTYIESKGWDMPPFYDVGAESSADCWNCTAYLDHNRSRLRWMQRERPEMFAEIRPVLDALRARVNEHGRDLEGILNGAH
;
A
#
# COMPACT_ATOMS: atom_id res chain seq x y z
N MET A 1 -4.37 -26.59 4.06
CA MET A 1 -3.84 -25.82 2.91
C MET A 1 -2.71 -26.54 2.20
N PHE A 2 -1.50 -26.71 2.80
CA PHE A 2 -0.35 -27.31 2.09
C PHE A 2 -0.48 -28.84 1.80
N HIS A 3 -1.50 -29.52 2.27
CA HIS A 3 -1.84 -30.88 1.82
C HIS A 3 -2.49 -30.88 0.43
N GLU A 4 -3.20 -29.81 0.10
CA GLU A 4 -3.97 -29.67 -1.14
C GLU A 4 -3.21 -28.85 -2.20
N HIS A 5 -2.28 -27.99 -1.76
CA HIS A 5 -1.51 -27.09 -2.62
C HIS A 5 -0.02 -27.40 -2.56
N LYS A 6 0.60 -27.70 -3.71
CA LYS A 6 2.03 -28.05 -3.79
C LYS A 6 2.95 -26.84 -3.59
N SER A 7 2.52 -25.68 -4.04
CA SER A 7 3.25 -24.41 -3.95
C SER A 7 2.29 -23.26 -3.69
N ALA A 8 2.82 -22.16 -3.17
CA ALA A 8 2.06 -20.96 -2.88
C ALA A 8 2.84 -19.68 -3.26
N VAL A 9 2.09 -18.60 -3.46
CA VAL A 9 2.61 -17.23 -3.52
C VAL A 9 2.25 -16.53 -2.21
N LEU A 10 3.24 -15.89 -1.55
CA LEU A 10 3.04 -15.03 -0.39
C LEU A 10 3.37 -13.60 -0.78
N PHE A 11 2.38 -12.69 -0.74
CA PHE A 11 2.63 -11.27 -0.95
C PHE A 11 3.19 -10.61 0.31
N PHE A 12 4.36 -9.96 0.14
CA PHE A 12 5.12 -9.34 1.22
C PHE A 12 5.30 -7.84 0.96
N SER A 13 4.84 -7.00 1.89
CA SER A 13 4.83 -5.53 1.77
C SER A 13 5.82 -4.83 2.71
N ALA A 14 6.68 -5.54 3.44
CA ALA A 14 7.50 -5.01 4.54
C ALA A 14 6.69 -4.38 5.69
N GLY A 15 5.40 -4.66 5.81
CA GLY A 15 4.58 -4.31 6.96
C GLY A 15 4.65 -5.39 8.03
N LYS A 16 4.32 -5.04 9.29
CA LYS A 16 4.32 -5.99 10.42
C LYS A 16 3.46 -7.24 10.16
N ASP A 17 2.30 -7.07 9.53
CA ASP A 17 1.37 -8.17 9.26
C ASP A 17 1.96 -9.13 8.22
N SER A 18 2.60 -8.62 7.17
CA SER A 18 3.30 -9.46 6.19
C SER A 18 4.55 -10.13 6.78
N LEU A 19 5.24 -9.49 7.75
CA LEU A 19 6.36 -10.10 8.46
C LEU A 19 5.88 -11.24 9.37
N ALA A 20 4.84 -11.02 10.18
CA ALA A 20 4.26 -12.09 11.01
C ALA A 20 3.81 -13.27 10.15
N LEU A 21 3.18 -12.99 9.01
CA LEU A 21 2.79 -14.01 8.05
C LEU A 21 4.00 -14.80 7.51
N LEU A 22 5.06 -14.10 7.11
CA LEU A 22 6.28 -14.74 6.61
C LEU A 22 6.87 -15.69 7.66
N LEU A 23 6.96 -15.23 8.92
CA LEU A 23 7.47 -16.03 10.03
C LEU A 23 6.54 -17.22 10.37
N LEU A 24 5.23 -17.03 10.28
CA LEU A 24 4.25 -18.10 10.48
C LEU A 24 4.42 -19.20 9.41
N MET A 25 4.75 -18.82 8.20
CA MET A 25 4.95 -19.71 7.06
C MET A 25 6.36 -20.32 6.99
N GLN A 26 7.25 -20.04 7.94
CA GLN A 26 8.64 -20.51 7.92
C GLN A 26 8.80 -22.03 7.67
N PRO A 27 7.97 -22.92 8.23
CA PRO A 27 8.07 -24.36 7.94
C PRO A 27 7.79 -24.76 6.48
N TYR A 28 7.31 -23.84 5.65
CA TYR A 28 6.89 -24.07 4.27
C TYR A 28 7.62 -23.20 3.26
N TRP A 29 8.70 -22.50 3.64
CA TRP A 29 9.40 -21.57 2.76
C TRP A 29 9.93 -22.19 1.47
N ASP A 30 10.32 -23.45 1.49
CA ASP A 30 10.74 -24.23 0.32
C ASP A 30 9.62 -24.42 -0.73
N ARG A 31 8.37 -24.17 -0.34
CA ARG A 31 7.17 -24.29 -1.17
C ARG A 31 6.49 -22.95 -1.46
N ILE A 32 7.05 -21.84 -0.97
CA ILE A 32 6.47 -20.51 -1.06
C ILE A 32 7.40 -19.61 -1.86
N THR A 33 6.86 -18.96 -2.89
CA THR A 33 7.51 -17.81 -3.49
C THR A 33 7.03 -16.55 -2.80
N VAL A 34 7.96 -15.86 -2.14
CA VAL A 34 7.71 -14.54 -1.54
C VAL A 34 7.76 -13.50 -2.65
N VAL A 35 6.67 -12.75 -2.83
CA VAL A 35 6.54 -11.77 -3.92
C VAL A 35 6.40 -10.37 -3.33
N TRP A 36 7.34 -9.50 -3.69
CA TRP A 36 7.29 -8.08 -3.41
C TRP A 36 6.71 -7.31 -4.60
N SER A 37 5.64 -6.55 -4.36
CA SER A 37 5.14 -5.57 -5.33
C SER A 37 5.83 -4.23 -5.10
N ASN A 38 6.87 -3.96 -5.88
CA ASN A 38 7.63 -2.71 -5.85
C ASN A 38 6.92 -1.67 -6.71
N PRO A 39 6.43 -0.55 -6.14
CA PRO A 39 5.75 0.51 -6.90
C PRO A 39 6.67 1.31 -7.84
N GLY A 40 7.98 1.06 -7.80
CA GLY A 40 9.00 1.79 -8.57
C GLY A 40 9.61 2.97 -7.82
N ASN A 41 9.09 3.30 -6.63
CA ASN A 41 9.58 4.41 -5.82
C ASN A 41 9.45 4.12 -4.30
N PRO A 42 10.00 3.00 -3.80
CA PRO A 42 9.97 2.70 -2.38
C PRO A 42 10.94 3.60 -1.61
N HIS A 43 10.74 3.71 -0.29
CA HIS A 43 11.77 4.26 0.57
C HIS A 43 13.05 3.42 0.54
N ALA A 44 14.21 4.06 0.74
CA ALA A 44 15.50 3.37 0.77
C ALA A 44 15.55 2.27 1.85
N GLU A 45 14.96 2.55 3.00
CA GLU A 45 14.84 1.63 4.13
C GLU A 45 14.00 0.39 3.75
N THR A 46 12.90 0.58 3.01
CA THR A 46 12.08 -0.52 2.49
C THR A 46 12.88 -1.37 1.51
N SER A 47 13.64 -0.73 0.61
CA SER A 47 14.49 -1.43 -0.37
C SER A 47 15.58 -2.27 0.32
N ALA A 48 16.24 -1.70 1.34
CA ALA A 48 17.24 -2.40 2.13
C ALA A 48 16.64 -3.60 2.89
N TYR A 49 15.46 -3.41 3.48
CA TYR A 49 14.75 -4.48 4.18
C TYR A 49 14.36 -5.62 3.23
N MET A 50 13.84 -5.29 2.04
CA MET A 50 13.51 -6.28 1.00
C MET A 50 14.75 -7.04 0.51
N GLY A 51 15.92 -6.38 0.46
CA GLY A 51 17.21 -7.05 0.19
C GLY A 51 17.51 -8.15 1.21
N ARG A 52 17.35 -7.87 2.50
CA ARG A 52 17.52 -8.86 3.58
C ARG A 52 16.52 -10.02 3.47
N ILE A 53 15.24 -9.74 3.16
CA ILE A 53 14.24 -10.79 2.98
C ILE A 53 14.57 -11.66 1.76
N ARG A 54 15.05 -11.07 0.67
CA ARG A 54 15.49 -11.82 -0.53
C ARG A 54 16.60 -12.81 -0.23
N GLU A 55 17.56 -12.45 0.63
CA GLU A 55 18.65 -13.34 1.05
C GLU A 55 18.18 -14.44 2.02
N LEU A 56 17.10 -14.21 2.75
CA LEU A 56 16.58 -15.10 3.78
C LEU A 56 15.75 -16.24 3.22
N VAL A 57 14.92 -15.98 2.21
CA VAL A 57 13.95 -16.95 1.70
C VAL A 57 14.43 -17.68 0.47
N PRO A 58 14.13 -18.99 0.30
CA PRO A 58 14.60 -19.79 -0.84
C PRO A 58 14.10 -19.26 -2.20
N HIS A 59 12.88 -18.73 -2.24
CA HIS A 59 12.25 -18.26 -3.47
C HIS A 59 11.70 -16.85 -3.27
N PHE A 60 12.26 -15.90 -3.99
CA PHE A 60 11.85 -14.50 -3.96
C PHE A 60 11.63 -13.98 -5.38
N ALA A 61 10.54 -13.25 -5.58
CA ALA A 61 10.24 -12.55 -6.81
C ALA A 61 9.89 -11.08 -6.53
N GLU A 62 10.25 -10.20 -7.44
CA GLU A 62 9.89 -8.79 -7.41
C GLU A 62 9.08 -8.48 -8.64
N VAL A 63 7.86 -7.95 -8.44
CA VAL A 63 7.05 -7.39 -9.52
C VAL A 63 7.06 -5.87 -9.41
N ARG A 64 7.14 -5.18 -10.54
CA ARG A 64 7.37 -3.73 -10.56
C ARG A 64 6.23 -2.97 -11.20
N GLY A 65 5.83 -1.89 -10.54
CA GLY A 65 5.15 -0.75 -11.10
C GLY A 65 6.14 0.34 -11.54
N ASP A 66 5.60 1.45 -12.01
CA ASP A 66 6.35 2.68 -12.31
C ASP A 66 5.51 3.88 -11.88
N GLN A 67 5.32 4.01 -10.56
CA GLN A 67 4.50 5.05 -9.97
C GLN A 67 5.00 6.47 -10.33
N PRO A 68 6.31 6.78 -10.37
CA PRO A 68 6.77 8.10 -10.77
C PRO A 68 6.34 8.49 -12.20
N ALA A 69 6.56 7.60 -13.17
CA ALA A 69 6.12 7.86 -14.54
C ALA A 69 4.58 7.84 -14.66
N TRP A 70 3.91 7.03 -13.85
CA TRP A 70 2.46 7.00 -13.81
C TRP A 70 1.88 8.32 -13.27
N ILE A 71 2.42 8.88 -12.17
CA ILE A 71 2.02 10.19 -11.61
C ILE A 71 2.22 11.29 -12.64
N LYS A 72 3.36 11.30 -13.33
CA LYS A 72 3.65 12.30 -14.37
C LYS A 72 2.59 12.32 -15.48
N ARG A 73 2.01 11.17 -15.83
CA ARG A 73 0.98 11.05 -16.87
C ARG A 73 -0.44 11.27 -16.38
N ASN A 74 -0.75 10.87 -15.14
CA ASN A 74 -2.12 10.76 -14.65
C ASN A 74 -2.47 11.72 -13.51
N GLY A 75 -1.47 12.37 -12.92
CA GLY A 75 -1.63 13.21 -11.74
C GLY A 75 -1.34 12.50 -10.40
N TRP A 76 -1.33 13.28 -9.36
CA TRP A 76 -0.98 12.85 -8.00
C TRP A 76 -2.13 12.08 -7.34
N PRO A 77 -1.84 10.97 -6.64
CA PRO A 77 -2.86 10.20 -5.93
C PRO A 77 -3.35 10.97 -4.71
N VAL A 78 -4.67 11.12 -4.58
CA VAL A 78 -5.31 11.80 -3.44
C VAL A 78 -6.53 11.02 -2.96
N ASP A 79 -6.94 11.25 -1.70
CA ASP A 79 -8.13 10.62 -1.10
C ASP A 79 -9.43 11.22 -1.62
N VAL A 80 -9.44 12.54 -1.83
CA VAL A 80 -10.56 13.30 -2.39
C VAL A 80 -10.10 14.00 -3.65
N VAL A 81 -10.72 13.69 -4.78
CA VAL A 81 -10.36 14.28 -6.08
C VAL A 81 -11.24 15.50 -6.36
N PRO A 82 -10.72 16.73 -6.23
CA PRO A 82 -11.45 17.90 -6.67
C PRO A 82 -11.59 17.87 -8.20
N VAL A 83 -12.82 18.02 -8.71
CA VAL A 83 -13.10 17.94 -10.15
C VAL A 83 -12.22 18.91 -10.94
N THR A 84 -12.05 20.14 -10.45
CA THR A 84 -11.23 21.18 -11.08
C THR A 84 -9.72 20.90 -11.08
N ALA A 85 -9.26 19.91 -10.32
CA ALA A 85 -7.89 19.42 -10.30
C ALA A 85 -7.72 18.06 -11.00
N SER A 86 -8.79 17.43 -11.47
CA SER A 86 -8.72 16.17 -12.23
C SER A 86 -8.44 16.45 -13.71
N LEU A 87 -7.81 15.49 -14.40
CA LEU A 87 -7.62 15.58 -15.86
C LEU A 87 -8.94 15.52 -16.60
N GLU A 88 -9.90 14.75 -16.10
CA GLU A 88 -11.25 14.66 -16.64
C GLU A 88 -12.01 15.99 -16.53
N GLY A 89 -11.90 16.69 -15.40
CA GLY A 89 -12.51 17.99 -15.18
C GLY A 89 -11.82 19.14 -15.92
N ALA A 90 -10.60 18.91 -16.39
CA ALA A 90 -9.83 19.90 -17.15
C ALA A 90 -10.19 19.94 -18.65
N ILE A 91 -11.09 19.07 -19.12
CA ILE A 91 -11.52 19.05 -20.53
C ILE A 91 -12.10 20.41 -20.89
N GLY A 92 -11.42 21.14 -21.82
CA GLY A 92 -11.78 22.49 -22.24
C GLY A 92 -11.24 23.64 -21.37
N ALA A 93 -10.66 23.38 -20.20
CA ALA A 93 -10.12 24.38 -19.29
C ALA A 93 -8.57 24.39 -19.21
N GLY A 94 -7.92 23.43 -19.87
CA GLY A 94 -6.46 23.22 -19.79
C GLY A 94 -6.05 22.37 -18.59
N THR A 95 -4.85 21.78 -18.66
CA THR A 95 -4.32 20.91 -17.60
C THR A 95 -4.13 21.71 -16.31
N PRO A 96 -4.65 21.23 -15.16
CA PRO A 96 -4.45 21.92 -13.89
C PRO A 96 -2.95 21.90 -13.51
N PRO A 97 -2.46 22.95 -12.78
CA PRO A 97 -1.05 23.03 -12.38
C PRO A 97 -0.58 21.82 -11.56
N VAL A 98 -1.46 21.25 -10.75
CA VAL A 98 -1.23 20.03 -9.97
C VAL A 98 -2.38 19.07 -10.26
N PRO A 99 -2.26 18.22 -11.28
CA PRO A 99 -3.30 17.25 -11.61
C PRO A 99 -3.45 16.22 -10.46
N MET A 100 -4.69 15.88 -10.13
CA MET A 100 -5.03 14.96 -9.05
C MET A 100 -5.91 13.82 -9.56
N VAL A 101 -5.74 12.64 -8.97
CA VAL A 101 -6.47 11.43 -9.34
C VAL A 101 -6.73 10.57 -8.09
N SER A 102 -7.76 9.74 -8.13
CA SER A 102 -8.00 8.78 -7.04
C SER A 102 -6.79 7.88 -6.82
N PHE A 103 -6.37 7.77 -5.55
CA PHE A 103 -5.27 6.88 -5.16
C PHE A 103 -5.54 5.42 -5.57
N MET A 104 -6.81 4.99 -5.62
CA MET A 104 -7.19 3.64 -6.04
C MET A 104 -6.68 3.32 -7.45
N ARG A 105 -6.74 4.28 -8.39
CA ARG A 105 -6.19 4.12 -9.74
C ARG A 105 -4.67 3.97 -9.73
N CYS A 106 -3.99 4.77 -8.90
CA CYS A 106 -2.54 4.69 -8.73
C CYS A 106 -2.11 3.34 -8.13
N CYS A 107 -2.73 2.91 -7.02
CA CYS A 107 -2.45 1.62 -6.39
C CYS A 107 -2.79 0.44 -7.31
N SER A 108 -3.90 0.51 -8.05
CA SER A 108 -4.23 -0.53 -9.04
C SER A 108 -3.12 -0.68 -10.05
N ALA A 109 -2.70 0.40 -10.69
CA ALA A 109 -1.73 0.34 -11.77
C ALA A 109 -0.32 -0.07 -11.31
N ASN A 110 0.08 0.32 -10.09
CA ASN A 110 1.47 0.21 -9.65
C ASN A 110 1.73 -0.87 -8.60
N LEU A 111 0.67 -1.37 -7.93
CA LEU A 111 0.79 -2.44 -6.93
C LEU A 111 -0.05 -3.66 -7.31
N TRP A 112 -1.36 -3.49 -7.53
CA TRP A 112 -2.26 -4.64 -7.65
C TRP A 112 -2.24 -5.29 -9.03
N ASP A 113 -2.14 -4.51 -10.12
CA ASP A 113 -2.06 -5.08 -11.47
C ASP A 113 -0.75 -5.84 -11.71
N PRO A 114 0.43 -5.38 -11.24
CA PRO A 114 1.63 -6.20 -11.25
C PRO A 114 1.47 -7.53 -10.51
N MET A 115 0.83 -7.53 -9.34
CA MET A 115 0.54 -8.75 -8.58
C MET A 115 -0.39 -9.70 -9.34
N ARG A 116 -1.49 -9.17 -9.91
CA ARG A 116 -2.44 -9.97 -10.72
C ARG A 116 -1.77 -10.59 -11.93
N ARG A 117 -0.95 -9.81 -12.65
CA ARG A 117 -0.18 -10.33 -13.80
C ARG A 117 0.80 -11.41 -13.39
N TYR A 118 1.44 -11.26 -12.23
CA TYR A 118 2.34 -12.29 -11.70
C TYR A 118 1.59 -13.60 -11.43
N ILE A 119 0.45 -13.56 -10.74
CA ILE A 119 -0.38 -14.75 -10.49
C ILE A 119 -0.82 -15.40 -11.80
N ALA A 120 -1.25 -14.61 -12.78
CA ALA A 120 -1.68 -15.13 -14.08
C ALA A 120 -0.54 -15.81 -14.87
N ALA A 121 0.69 -15.27 -14.77
CA ALA A 121 1.87 -15.82 -15.44
C ALA A 121 2.52 -17.00 -14.69
N ASN A 122 2.31 -17.07 -13.37
CA ASN A 122 2.88 -18.09 -12.48
C ASN A 122 1.72 -18.77 -11.73
N PRO A 123 1.00 -19.70 -12.36
CA PRO A 123 -0.22 -20.24 -11.79
C PRO A 123 0.06 -20.97 -10.48
N ALA A 124 -0.19 -20.28 -9.38
CA ALA A 124 -0.21 -20.83 -8.04
C ALA A 124 -1.66 -21.11 -7.67
N SER A 125 -1.93 -22.31 -7.15
CA SER A 125 -3.27 -22.65 -6.66
C SER A 125 -3.59 -22.03 -5.29
N LEU A 126 -2.56 -21.49 -4.59
CA LEU A 126 -2.66 -20.85 -3.29
C LEU A 126 -1.93 -19.51 -3.26
N VAL A 127 -2.65 -18.46 -2.85
CA VAL A 127 -2.11 -17.13 -2.56
C VAL A 127 -2.31 -16.85 -1.07
N ILE A 128 -1.24 -16.47 -0.37
CA ILE A 128 -1.25 -16.20 1.08
C ILE A 128 -1.06 -14.69 1.30
N MET A 129 -1.91 -14.10 2.13
CA MET A 129 -1.95 -12.66 2.37
C MET A 129 -2.03 -12.36 3.87
N GLY A 130 -1.30 -11.31 4.31
CA GLY A 130 -1.25 -10.88 5.71
C GLY A 130 -2.37 -9.93 6.12
N GLN A 131 -3.54 -9.99 5.50
CA GLN A 131 -4.65 -9.11 5.84
C GLN A 131 -5.41 -9.61 7.07
N ARG A 132 -5.89 -8.66 7.88
CA ARG A 132 -6.67 -8.92 9.10
C ARG A 132 -8.05 -8.27 9.02
N GLN A 133 -9.05 -8.87 9.66
CA GLN A 133 -10.41 -8.34 9.72
C GLN A 133 -10.47 -6.95 10.37
N GLY A 134 -9.64 -6.69 11.38
CA GLY A 134 -9.57 -5.41 12.08
C GLY A 134 -8.85 -4.28 11.34
N GLU A 135 -8.35 -4.51 10.11
CA GLU A 135 -7.77 -3.45 9.30
C GLU A 135 -8.83 -2.53 8.71
N SER A 136 -8.38 -1.34 8.28
CA SER A 136 -9.25 -0.40 7.57
C SER A 136 -9.96 -1.07 6.40
N LEU A 137 -11.23 -0.74 6.20
CA LEU A 137 -12.05 -1.22 5.06
C LEU A 137 -11.39 -0.94 3.70
N ARG A 138 -10.54 0.08 3.60
CA ARG A 138 -9.80 0.42 2.38
C ARG A 138 -8.71 -0.61 2.03
N ASN A 139 -8.12 -1.27 3.04
CA ASN A 139 -7.04 -2.26 2.85
C ASN A 139 -7.59 -3.67 2.72
N ARG A 140 -8.81 -3.90 3.15
CA ARG A 140 -9.40 -5.22 3.20
C ARG A 140 -9.90 -5.65 1.82
N MET A 141 -9.15 -6.54 1.16
CA MET A 141 -9.55 -7.08 -0.14
C MET A 141 -10.70 -8.10 -0.01
N ARG A 142 -10.77 -8.83 1.12
CA ARG A 142 -11.74 -9.92 1.35
C ARG A 142 -12.06 -10.03 2.83
N ASP A 143 -13.31 -10.24 3.14
CA ASP A 143 -13.83 -10.40 4.50
C ASP A 143 -14.00 -11.87 4.90
N ALA A 144 -13.01 -12.71 4.57
CA ALA A 144 -12.99 -14.12 4.93
C ALA A 144 -11.55 -14.63 5.02
N GLU A 145 -11.32 -15.58 5.93
CA GLU A 145 -10.01 -16.23 6.07
C GLU A 145 -9.60 -16.97 4.79
N VAL A 146 -10.55 -17.61 4.14
CA VAL A 146 -10.34 -18.35 2.89
C VAL A 146 -11.37 -17.95 1.85
N SER A 147 -10.94 -17.69 0.63
CA SER A 147 -11.82 -17.47 -0.52
C SER A 147 -11.23 -18.06 -1.78
N VAL A 148 -12.10 -18.46 -2.72
CA VAL A 148 -11.67 -18.97 -4.04
C VAL A 148 -12.16 -18.01 -5.12
N ILE A 149 -11.24 -17.57 -5.99
CA ILE A 149 -11.55 -16.66 -7.09
C ILE A 149 -10.81 -17.17 -8.32
N ASP A 150 -11.52 -17.37 -9.40
CA ASP A 150 -10.99 -17.87 -10.68
C ASP A 150 -10.11 -19.12 -10.51
N GLY A 151 -10.51 -20.04 -9.60
CA GLY A 151 -9.80 -21.27 -9.29
C GLY A 151 -8.55 -21.13 -8.41
N VAL A 152 -8.22 -19.91 -7.97
CA VAL A 152 -7.12 -19.64 -7.03
C VAL A 152 -7.67 -19.52 -5.61
N THR A 153 -7.10 -20.26 -4.68
CA THR A 153 -7.40 -20.15 -3.25
C THR A 153 -6.60 -18.99 -2.65
N TYR A 154 -7.28 -18.08 -2.00
CA TYR A 154 -6.69 -16.98 -1.22
C TYR A 154 -6.86 -17.29 0.25
N TRP A 155 -5.76 -17.33 1.00
CA TRP A 155 -5.74 -17.64 2.42
C TRP A 155 -5.13 -16.51 3.23
N GLN A 156 -5.84 -16.10 4.28
CA GLN A 156 -5.46 -15.02 5.21
C GLN A 156 -5.31 -15.60 6.63
N PRO A 157 -4.21 -16.28 6.96
CA PRO A 157 -4.06 -16.96 8.24
C PRO A 157 -4.07 -16.02 9.45
N LEU A 158 -3.85 -14.72 9.24
CA LEU A 158 -3.91 -13.70 10.29
C LEU A 158 -5.28 -13.04 10.40
N HIS A 159 -6.31 -13.52 9.67
CA HIS A 159 -7.60 -12.86 9.52
C HIS A 159 -8.22 -12.38 10.85
N LEU A 160 -8.19 -13.20 11.88
CA LEU A 160 -8.76 -12.89 13.20
C LEU A 160 -7.75 -12.30 14.20
N TRP A 161 -6.49 -12.10 13.80
CA TRP A 161 -5.46 -11.60 14.73
C TRP A 161 -5.64 -10.09 14.99
N THR A 162 -5.41 -9.69 16.24
CA THR A 162 -5.28 -8.28 16.62
C THR A 162 -3.90 -7.74 16.24
N ALA A 163 -3.76 -6.41 16.23
CA ALA A 163 -2.45 -5.78 16.00
C ALA A 163 -1.43 -6.20 17.06
N ASP A 164 -1.85 -6.29 18.33
CA ASP A 164 -0.97 -6.66 19.45
C ASP A 164 -0.52 -8.12 19.33
N GLN A 165 -1.39 -9.02 18.90
CA GLN A 165 -1.01 -10.42 18.64
C GLN A 165 0.05 -10.53 17.54
N VAL A 166 -0.05 -9.72 16.49
CA VAL A 166 0.96 -9.66 15.43
C VAL A 166 2.31 -9.21 15.98
N VAL A 167 2.35 -8.13 16.76
CA VAL A 167 3.59 -7.60 17.37
C VAL A 167 4.19 -8.63 18.30
N THR A 168 3.40 -9.15 19.27
CA THR A 168 3.85 -10.18 20.23
C THR A 168 4.40 -11.41 19.51
N TYR A 169 3.79 -11.82 18.41
CA TYR A 169 4.27 -12.96 17.64
C TYR A 169 5.64 -12.69 17.00
N ILE A 170 5.84 -11.52 16.38
CA ILE A 170 7.12 -11.12 15.78
C ILE A 170 8.21 -11.13 16.85
N GLU A 171 7.97 -10.49 18.00
CA GLU A 171 8.88 -10.44 19.15
C GLU A 171 9.21 -11.83 19.69
N SER A 172 8.20 -12.71 19.80
CA SER A 172 8.39 -14.10 20.26
C SER A 172 9.28 -14.93 19.33
N LYS A 173 9.43 -14.51 18.08
CA LYS A 173 10.34 -15.11 17.10
C LYS A 173 11.75 -14.49 17.13
N GLY A 174 11.99 -13.51 18.00
CA GLY A 174 13.27 -12.80 18.09
C GLY A 174 13.57 -11.89 16.89
N TRP A 175 12.51 -11.39 16.22
CA TRP A 175 12.64 -10.48 15.10
C TRP A 175 12.31 -9.06 15.50
N ASP A 176 13.07 -8.12 14.94
CA ASP A 176 12.77 -6.70 15.05
C ASP A 176 11.59 -6.33 14.15
N MET A 177 10.86 -5.29 14.55
CA MET A 177 9.82 -4.72 13.72
C MET A 177 10.40 -4.19 12.39
N PRO A 178 9.63 -4.20 11.29
CA PRO A 178 10.09 -3.60 10.04
C PRO A 178 10.46 -2.13 10.23
N PRO A 179 11.38 -1.58 9.41
CA PRO A 179 11.74 -0.18 9.43
C PRO A 179 10.50 0.71 9.43
N PHE A 180 10.46 1.88 9.90
CA PHE A 180 9.32 2.79 10.06
C PHE A 180 8.42 2.56 11.30
N TYR A 181 8.26 1.35 11.82
CA TYR A 181 7.52 1.19 13.08
C TYR A 181 8.31 1.80 14.25
N ASP A 182 9.64 1.75 14.22
CA ASP A 182 10.52 2.37 15.22
C ASP A 182 10.41 3.90 15.24
N VAL A 183 10.03 4.51 14.11
CA VAL A 183 9.82 5.95 13.98
C VAL A 183 8.35 6.36 14.10
N GLY A 184 7.51 5.44 14.55
CA GLY A 184 6.09 5.67 14.84
C GLY A 184 5.18 5.65 13.61
N ALA A 185 5.60 5.01 12.51
CA ALA A 185 4.67 4.77 11.40
C ALA A 185 3.69 3.66 11.79
N GLU A 186 2.43 3.83 11.38
CA GLU A 186 1.34 2.89 11.69
C GLU A 186 1.13 1.85 10.59
N SER A 187 1.78 2.03 9.43
CA SER A 187 1.63 1.18 8.25
C SER A 187 2.95 0.99 7.50
N SER A 188 2.98 0.00 6.58
CA SER A 188 4.09 -0.16 5.65
C SER A 188 4.26 1.07 4.76
N ALA A 189 5.52 1.39 4.43
CA ALA A 189 5.87 2.54 3.59
C ALA A 189 6.22 2.06 2.17
N ASP A 190 5.19 1.87 1.32
CA ASP A 190 5.40 1.38 -0.03
C ASP A 190 5.96 2.46 -0.97
N CYS A 191 5.29 3.63 -1.04
CA CYS A 191 5.67 4.73 -1.92
C CYS A 191 6.07 5.94 -1.09
N TRP A 192 7.32 6.42 -1.19
CA TRP A 192 7.74 7.57 -0.39
C TRP A 192 6.98 8.86 -0.73
N ASN A 193 6.62 9.06 -1.99
CA ASN A 193 5.93 10.25 -2.51
C ASN A 193 4.39 10.11 -2.54
N CYS A 194 3.81 9.17 -1.82
CA CYS A 194 2.36 9.01 -1.74
C CYS A 194 1.73 10.19 -0.98
N THR A 195 0.81 10.90 -1.63
CA THR A 195 0.07 12.04 -1.09
C THR A 195 -1.37 11.71 -0.71
N ALA A 196 -1.71 10.43 -0.72
CA ALA A 196 -3.02 9.90 -0.35
C ALA A 196 -2.94 8.98 0.87
N TYR A 197 -4.08 8.43 1.27
CA TYR A 197 -4.18 7.52 2.40
C TYR A 197 -3.80 8.22 3.71
N LEU A 198 -4.27 9.46 3.88
CA LEU A 198 -3.81 10.36 4.94
C LEU A 198 -4.12 9.87 6.34
N ASP A 199 -5.17 9.07 6.52
CA ASP A 199 -5.49 8.40 7.78
C ASP A 199 -4.38 7.42 8.22
N HIS A 200 -3.75 6.71 7.30
CA HIS A 200 -2.64 5.78 7.56
C HIS A 200 -1.26 6.41 7.38
N ASN A 201 -1.12 7.29 6.40
CA ASN A 201 0.18 7.89 6.07
C ASN A 201 0.56 9.09 6.95
N ARG A 202 -0.30 9.53 7.86
CA ARG A 202 -0.08 10.73 8.69
C ARG A 202 1.24 10.67 9.46
N SER A 203 1.51 9.56 10.14
CA SER A 203 2.73 9.36 10.92
C SER A 203 3.97 9.39 10.03
N ARG A 204 3.93 8.72 8.88
CA ARG A 204 5.00 8.71 7.88
C ARG A 204 5.27 10.12 7.32
N LEU A 205 4.23 10.86 6.94
CA LEU A 205 4.38 12.23 6.40
C LEU A 205 4.97 13.18 7.44
N ARG A 206 4.56 13.07 8.72
CA ARG A 206 5.15 13.83 9.82
C ARG A 206 6.61 13.47 10.07
N TRP A 207 6.95 12.17 9.99
CA TRP A 207 8.34 11.72 10.06
C TRP A 207 9.16 12.30 8.90
N MET A 208 8.69 12.22 7.65
CA MET A 208 9.37 12.82 6.50
C MET A 208 9.58 14.33 6.69
N GLN A 209 8.60 15.03 7.20
CA GLN A 209 8.72 16.49 7.45
C GLN A 209 9.86 16.83 8.42
N ARG A 210 10.13 15.97 9.40
CA ARG A 210 11.19 16.17 10.39
C ARG A 210 12.55 15.65 9.92
N GLU A 211 12.57 14.44 9.39
CA GLU A 211 13.81 13.68 9.18
C GLU A 211 14.27 13.64 7.71
N ARG A 212 13.38 14.00 6.77
CA ARG A 212 13.63 14.01 5.32
C ARG A 212 12.99 15.24 4.68
N PRO A 213 13.36 16.47 5.12
CA PRO A 213 12.68 17.70 4.68
C PRO A 213 12.80 17.93 3.17
N GLU A 214 13.86 17.49 2.51
CA GLU A 214 14.03 17.57 1.06
C GLU A 214 13.02 16.70 0.32
N MET A 215 12.76 15.47 0.79
CA MET A 215 11.73 14.60 0.21
C MET A 215 10.32 15.14 0.47
N PHE A 216 10.10 15.70 1.66
CA PHE A 216 8.81 16.31 1.99
C PHE A 216 8.53 17.56 1.14
N ALA A 217 9.55 18.34 0.82
CA ALA A 217 9.44 19.52 -0.03
C ALA A 217 8.92 19.19 -1.44
N GLU A 218 9.22 18.00 -1.98
CA GLU A 218 8.72 17.56 -3.29
C GLU A 218 7.21 17.31 -3.31
N ILE A 219 6.64 16.79 -2.20
CA ILE A 219 5.21 16.46 -2.12
C ILE A 219 4.36 17.57 -1.51
N ARG A 220 4.98 18.51 -0.81
CA ARG A 220 4.29 19.62 -0.13
C ARG A 220 3.40 20.45 -1.05
N PRO A 221 3.82 20.83 -2.27
CA PRO A 221 2.95 21.59 -3.19
C PRO A 221 1.64 20.87 -3.53
N VAL A 222 1.68 19.53 -3.61
CA VAL A 222 0.48 18.71 -3.85
C VAL A 222 -0.48 18.77 -2.67
N LEU A 223 0.05 18.60 -1.45
CA LEU A 223 -0.74 18.67 -0.20
C LEU A 223 -1.35 20.07 0.00
N ASP A 224 -0.59 21.13 -0.31
CA ASP A 224 -1.07 22.51 -0.25
C ASP A 224 -2.16 22.78 -1.27
N ALA A 225 -1.99 22.31 -2.52
CA ALA A 225 -3.00 22.44 -3.58
C ALA A 225 -4.28 21.67 -3.23
N LEU A 226 -4.16 20.43 -2.71
CA LEU A 226 -5.30 19.64 -2.26
C LEU A 226 -6.06 20.38 -1.14
N ARG A 227 -5.34 20.84 -0.12
CA ARG A 227 -5.93 21.59 1.01
C ARG A 227 -6.69 22.84 0.51
N ALA A 228 -6.12 23.60 -0.42
CA ALA A 228 -6.77 24.78 -0.97
C ALA A 228 -8.10 24.45 -1.64
N ARG A 229 -8.14 23.40 -2.47
CA ARG A 229 -9.35 22.95 -3.19
C ARG A 229 -10.41 22.37 -2.27
N VAL A 230 -10.02 21.56 -1.30
CA VAL A 230 -10.95 21.00 -0.32
C VAL A 230 -11.58 22.09 0.55
N ASN A 231 -10.79 23.09 0.97
CA ASN A 231 -11.29 24.21 1.73
C ASN A 231 -12.21 25.13 0.91
N GLU A 232 -11.91 25.35 -0.38
CA GLU A 232 -12.78 26.08 -1.29
C GLU A 232 -14.15 25.40 -1.38
N HIS A 233 -14.17 24.11 -1.70
CA HIS A 233 -15.39 23.33 -1.78
C HIS A 233 -16.16 23.27 -0.44
N GLY A 234 -15.45 23.20 0.68
CA GLY A 234 -16.04 23.25 2.01
C GLY A 234 -16.80 24.55 2.26
N ARG A 235 -16.22 25.70 1.89
CA ARG A 235 -16.88 27.02 2.02
C ARG A 235 -18.13 27.12 1.15
N ASP A 236 -18.09 26.59 -0.08
CA ASP A 236 -19.26 26.57 -0.98
C ASP A 236 -20.41 25.76 -0.37
N LEU A 237 -20.10 24.58 0.20
CA LEU A 237 -21.07 23.76 0.90
C LEU A 237 -21.64 24.47 2.15
N GLU A 238 -20.81 25.10 2.95
CA GLU A 238 -21.23 25.88 4.11
C GLU A 238 -22.18 27.03 3.71
N GLY A 239 -21.84 27.76 2.62
CA GLY A 239 -22.71 28.79 2.07
C GLY A 239 -24.09 28.27 1.69
N ILE A 240 -24.14 27.14 0.96
CA ILE A 240 -25.40 26.51 0.57
C ILE A 240 -26.20 26.05 1.79
N LEU A 241 -25.57 25.36 2.74
CA LEU A 241 -26.25 24.79 3.91
C LEU A 241 -26.77 25.87 4.88
N ASN A 242 -26.07 27.00 4.97
CA ASN A 242 -26.45 28.13 5.86
C ASN A 242 -27.35 29.17 5.17
N GLY A 243 -27.77 28.92 3.91
CA GLY A 243 -28.65 29.83 3.18
C GLY A 243 -28.02 31.18 2.82
N ALA A 244 -26.68 31.24 2.78
CA ALA A 244 -25.96 32.42 2.30
C ALA A 244 -26.09 32.48 0.77
N HIS A 245 -26.76 33.52 0.27
CA HIS A 245 -26.94 33.86 -1.14
C HIS A 245 -25.76 34.69 -1.64
#